data_3ee7b83e14b58aa0158fd34f8a588386
#
_entry.id   3ee7b83e14b58aa0158fd34f8a588386
#
_cell.length_a   1.000
_cell.length_b   1.000
_cell.length_c   1.000
_cell.angle_alpha   90.00
_cell.angle_beta   90.00
_cell.angle_gamma   90.00
#
_symmetry.space_group_name_H-M   'P 1'
#
loop_
_entity.id
_entity.type
_entity.pdbx_description
1 polymer ?
#
loop_
_entity_poly.entity_id
_entity_poly.type
_entity_poly.pdbx_seq_one_letter_code
_entity_poly.pdbx_strand_id
1 'polypeptide(L)'
;MKMKKYILYFLLGALVSGCGENNPSHVLEDVIKENPQLGEVLKRYEADTLKLRAAEFLIENLPYYCSYEGEQVEHYQKQFELYGTGLYTPGEVQDSIRKMYGRINLRKSTVKPDLELPAGFLIDNIEWAFKVWNEQPWGKNVSFADFCEYILPYRIEDEPLKPWREKVYNAFNPILDSVRALPEVQDPLFVSRVLIDSISRIKFHFTGQFGEGPHIGPDLVDWHSGNCRETADMLIYIFRALGIPCGCDYMPLRGDGNVAHFWNFILDKNGESYYMYETGMLEPVRKYWGIKSKIYRQTFSRNEDVVKDMRKDAEAVYPSFRFPHF
;
A
#
# COMPACT_ATOMS: atom_id res chain seq x y z
N MET A 1 -24.79 -14.25 16.76
CA MET A 1 -25.16 -12.98 17.37
C MET A 1 -23.93 -12.26 17.92
N LYS A 2 -22.92 -11.91 17.07
CA LYS A 2 -21.70 -11.15 17.45
C LYS A 2 -21.15 -10.28 16.30
N MET A 3 -22.01 -9.87 15.36
CA MET A 3 -21.67 -8.88 14.32
C MET A 3 -21.67 -7.40 14.81
N LYS A 4 -22.03 -7.15 16.08
CA LYS A 4 -22.18 -5.78 16.60
C LYS A 4 -20.88 -5.06 16.96
N LYS A 5 -19.73 -5.76 17.09
CA LYS A 5 -18.48 -5.09 17.51
C LYS A 5 -17.71 -4.44 16.35
N TYR A 6 -17.81 -4.98 15.15
CA TYR A 6 -17.15 -4.42 13.97
C TYR A 6 -17.85 -3.18 13.40
N ILE A 7 -19.17 -3.08 13.64
CA ILE A 7 -19.96 -1.90 13.29
C ILE A 7 -19.62 -0.70 14.20
N LEU A 8 -19.07 -0.93 15.40
CA LEU A 8 -18.85 0.14 16.38
C LEU A 8 -17.62 1.01 16.02
N TYR A 9 -16.56 0.43 15.43
CA TYR A 9 -15.40 1.22 15.00
C TYR A 9 -15.67 2.01 13.72
N PHE A 10 -16.51 1.48 12.83
CA PHE A 10 -17.02 2.23 11.66
C PHE A 10 -18.04 3.33 12.07
N LEU A 11 -18.69 3.19 13.21
CA LEU A 11 -19.64 4.18 13.75
C LEU A 11 -18.96 5.29 14.56
N LEU A 12 -17.72 5.11 15.06
CA LEU A 12 -17.00 6.23 15.69
C LEU A 12 -16.59 7.30 14.66
N GLY A 13 -16.22 6.90 13.44
CA GLY A 13 -16.07 7.85 12.33
C GLY A 13 -17.39 8.51 11.88
N ALA A 14 -18.55 7.94 12.23
CA ALA A 14 -19.88 8.44 11.86
C ALA A 14 -20.53 9.34 12.93
N LEU A 15 -19.97 9.43 14.14
CA LEU A 15 -20.51 10.27 15.22
C LEU A 15 -20.04 11.73 15.16
N VAL A 16 -19.12 12.07 14.25
CA VAL A 16 -18.71 13.47 13.98
C VAL A 16 -19.55 14.14 12.87
N SER A 17 -20.66 13.55 12.47
CA SER A 17 -21.51 14.09 11.39
C SER A 17 -22.63 14.98 11.88
N GLY A 18 -22.30 16.22 12.21
CA GLY A 18 -23.19 17.35 11.97
C GLY A 18 -23.20 17.64 10.46
N CYS A 19 -24.38 17.83 9.84
CA CYS A 19 -24.52 18.22 8.44
C CYS A 19 -23.72 19.49 8.13
N GLY A 20 -22.52 19.33 7.56
CA GLY A 20 -21.67 20.39 7.03
C GLY A 20 -20.80 19.77 5.94
N GLU A 21 -20.62 20.46 4.84
CA GLU A 21 -19.60 20.13 3.85
C GLU A 21 -18.27 19.92 4.61
N ASN A 22 -17.70 18.72 4.56
CA ASN A 22 -16.42 18.43 5.22
C ASN A 22 -15.35 19.27 4.54
N ASN A 23 -15.05 20.42 5.12
CA ASN A 23 -13.86 21.19 4.78
C ASN A 23 -12.64 20.37 5.25
N PRO A 24 -11.62 20.10 4.43
CA PRO A 24 -10.42 19.35 4.83
C PRO A 24 -9.82 19.80 6.17
N SER A 25 -9.88 21.09 6.48
CA SER A 25 -9.42 21.65 7.75
C SER A 25 -10.09 21.05 9.00
N HIS A 26 -11.34 20.60 8.91
CA HIS A 26 -12.03 20.01 10.07
C HIS A 26 -11.57 18.58 10.36
N VAL A 27 -11.23 17.79 9.35
CA VAL A 27 -10.71 16.42 9.54
C VAL A 27 -9.38 16.47 10.28
N LEU A 28 -8.47 17.34 9.86
CA LEU A 28 -7.17 17.51 10.49
C LEU A 28 -7.28 17.93 11.96
N GLU A 29 -8.14 18.91 12.27
CA GLU A 29 -8.40 19.37 13.64
C GLU A 29 -8.96 18.25 14.52
N ASP A 30 -9.91 17.47 14.02
CA ASP A 30 -10.53 16.36 14.75
C ASP A 30 -9.50 15.25 15.04
N VAL A 31 -8.66 14.91 14.07
CA VAL A 31 -7.61 13.90 14.22
C VAL A 31 -6.58 14.35 15.26
N ILE A 32 -6.13 15.60 15.23
CA ILE A 32 -5.18 16.13 16.22
C ILE A 32 -5.80 16.18 17.61
N LYS A 33 -7.09 16.48 17.73
CA LYS A 33 -7.80 16.46 19.00
C LYS A 33 -7.86 15.06 19.60
N GLU A 34 -8.02 14.03 18.75
CA GLU A 34 -8.04 12.62 19.18
C GLU A 34 -6.63 12.13 19.53
N ASN A 35 -5.62 12.47 18.73
CA ASN A 35 -4.22 12.17 19.02
C ASN A 35 -3.34 13.44 18.96
N PRO A 36 -3.15 14.15 20.09
CA PRO A 36 -2.37 15.39 20.13
C PRO A 36 -0.90 15.24 19.71
N GLN A 37 -0.32 14.03 19.77
CA GLN A 37 1.07 13.81 19.33
C GLN A 37 1.23 14.06 17.83
N LEU A 38 0.19 13.91 17.03
CA LEU A 38 0.23 14.22 15.60
C LEU A 38 0.44 15.71 15.33
N GLY A 39 0.05 16.59 16.27
CA GLY A 39 0.37 18.02 16.22
C GLY A 39 1.87 18.31 16.28
N GLU A 40 2.67 17.42 16.87
CA GLU A 40 4.13 17.55 16.88
C GLU A 40 4.74 17.37 15.48
N VAL A 41 4.12 16.53 14.64
CA VAL A 41 4.53 16.34 13.24
C VAL A 41 4.35 17.64 12.46
N LEU A 42 3.19 18.28 12.58
CA LEU A 42 2.91 19.55 11.91
C LEU A 42 3.84 20.66 12.39
N LYS A 43 4.04 20.78 13.71
CA LYS A 43 4.96 21.75 14.30
C LYS A 43 6.40 21.56 13.82
N ARG A 44 6.85 20.33 13.66
CA ARG A 44 8.20 20.03 13.14
C ARG A 44 8.41 20.62 11.75
N TYR A 45 7.37 20.64 10.92
CA TYR A 45 7.44 21.07 9.52
C TYR A 45 6.84 22.44 9.25
N GLU A 46 6.51 23.23 10.28
CA GLU A 46 5.88 24.56 10.13
C GLU A 46 6.67 25.52 9.22
N ALA A 47 8.00 25.39 9.17
CA ALA A 47 8.87 26.17 8.30
C ALA A 47 9.14 25.54 6.92
N ASP A 48 8.71 24.30 6.67
CA ASP A 48 8.88 23.59 5.41
C ASP A 48 7.51 23.29 4.78
N THR A 49 7.07 24.18 3.91
CA THR A 49 5.72 24.13 3.30
C THR A 49 5.40 22.79 2.62
N LEU A 50 6.37 22.16 1.93
CA LEU A 50 6.10 20.91 1.25
C LEU A 50 5.98 19.73 2.24
N LYS A 51 6.87 19.65 3.23
CA LYS A 51 6.78 18.61 4.26
C LYS A 51 5.56 18.82 5.15
N LEU A 52 5.18 20.07 5.44
CA LEU A 52 3.95 20.36 6.17
C LEU A 52 2.72 19.82 5.43
N ARG A 53 2.57 20.16 4.14
CA ARG A 53 1.46 19.65 3.31
C ARG A 53 1.45 18.11 3.18
N ALA A 54 2.63 17.50 3.13
CA ALA A 54 2.76 16.04 3.11
C ALA A 54 2.32 15.43 4.46
N ALA A 55 2.66 16.07 5.58
CA ALA A 55 2.21 15.66 6.90
C ALA A 55 0.69 15.80 7.05
N GLU A 56 0.13 16.93 6.63
CA GLU A 56 -1.33 17.14 6.58
C GLU A 56 -2.03 16.06 5.77
N PHE A 57 -1.54 15.78 4.56
CA PHE A 57 -2.07 14.71 3.70
C PHE A 57 -2.09 13.34 4.39
N LEU A 58 -1.00 12.95 5.06
CA LEU A 58 -0.97 11.68 5.79
C LEU A 58 -1.96 11.69 6.96
N ILE A 59 -1.96 12.74 7.77
CA ILE A 59 -2.78 12.83 8.99
C ILE A 59 -4.28 12.85 8.67
N GLU A 60 -4.71 13.55 7.62
CA GLU A 60 -6.10 13.57 7.17
C GLU A 60 -6.62 12.20 6.71
N ASN A 61 -5.72 11.31 6.29
CA ASN A 61 -6.08 9.97 5.84
C ASN A 61 -5.98 8.90 6.94
N LEU A 62 -5.35 9.14 8.09
CA LEU A 62 -5.22 8.18 9.20
C LEU A 62 -6.55 7.56 9.66
N PRO A 63 -7.68 8.30 9.74
CA PRO A 63 -8.95 7.72 10.20
C PRO A 63 -9.50 6.59 9.34
N TYR A 64 -8.99 6.43 8.14
CA TYR A 64 -9.46 5.43 7.17
C TYR A 64 -8.61 4.17 7.14
N TYR A 65 -7.51 4.15 7.91
CA TYR A 65 -6.57 3.04 7.96
C TYR A 65 -6.55 2.35 9.32
N CYS A 66 -6.29 1.06 9.29
CA CYS A 66 -6.04 0.26 10.47
C CYS A 66 -5.11 -0.92 10.13
N SER A 67 -4.45 -1.47 11.13
CA SER A 67 -3.69 -2.71 11.03
C SER A 67 -4.46 -3.86 11.66
N TYR A 68 -4.28 -5.06 11.11
CA TYR A 68 -4.60 -6.28 11.84
C TYR A 68 -3.34 -6.79 12.53
N GLU A 69 -3.43 -7.05 13.83
CA GLU A 69 -2.30 -7.47 14.66
C GLU A 69 -2.66 -8.69 15.54
N GLY A 70 -1.63 -9.28 16.15
CA GLY A 70 -1.75 -10.37 17.12
C GLY A 70 -1.39 -11.74 16.53
N GLU A 71 -1.38 -12.72 17.43
CA GLU A 71 -0.90 -14.08 17.16
C GLU A 71 -1.44 -14.73 15.89
N GLN A 72 -2.72 -14.50 15.57
CA GLN A 72 -3.34 -15.09 14.39
C GLN A 72 -2.81 -14.49 13.09
N VAL A 73 -2.44 -13.20 13.11
CA VAL A 73 -1.81 -12.53 11.96
C VAL A 73 -0.36 -12.98 11.82
N GLU A 74 0.37 -13.12 12.92
CA GLU A 74 1.73 -13.65 12.93
C GLU A 74 1.78 -15.08 12.35
N HIS A 75 0.85 -15.94 12.75
CA HIS A 75 0.73 -17.29 12.20
C HIS A 75 0.37 -17.26 10.69
N TYR A 76 -0.47 -16.31 10.28
CA TYR A 76 -0.80 -16.12 8.87
C TYR A 76 0.42 -15.64 8.08
N GLN A 77 1.17 -14.67 8.58
CA GLN A 77 2.41 -14.20 7.95
C GLN A 77 3.48 -15.30 7.87
N LYS A 78 3.56 -16.18 8.88
CA LYS A 78 4.50 -17.31 8.89
C LYS A 78 4.32 -18.27 7.72
N GLN A 79 3.14 -18.35 7.13
CA GLN A 79 2.93 -19.13 5.91
C GLN A 79 3.76 -18.56 4.76
N PHE A 80 3.75 -17.23 4.59
CA PHE A 80 4.47 -16.56 3.50
C PHE A 80 5.98 -16.66 3.67
N GLU A 81 6.48 -16.59 4.89
CA GLU A 81 7.87 -16.86 5.18
C GLU A 81 8.27 -18.29 4.77
N LEU A 82 7.44 -19.28 5.10
CA LEU A 82 7.70 -20.67 4.72
C LEU A 82 7.59 -20.92 3.22
N TYR A 83 6.61 -20.30 2.54
CA TYR A 83 6.50 -20.34 1.08
C TYR A 83 7.77 -19.79 0.43
N GLY A 84 8.30 -18.68 0.96
CA GLY A 84 9.50 -18.01 0.46
C GLY A 84 10.77 -18.84 0.55
N THR A 85 10.83 -19.86 1.42
CA THR A 85 11.97 -20.78 1.47
C THR A 85 12.09 -21.63 0.18
N GLY A 86 10.95 -21.84 -0.53
CA GLY A 86 10.90 -22.70 -1.71
C GLY A 86 11.18 -24.18 -1.46
N LEU A 87 11.26 -24.58 -0.18
CA LEU A 87 11.55 -25.95 0.23
C LEU A 87 10.31 -26.84 0.27
N TYR A 88 9.13 -26.22 0.33
CA TYR A 88 7.86 -26.91 0.54
C TYR A 88 6.85 -26.52 -0.54
N THR A 89 5.98 -27.44 -0.88
CA THR A 89 4.78 -27.12 -1.66
C THR A 89 3.78 -26.30 -0.83
N PRO A 90 2.88 -25.55 -1.45
CA PRO A 90 1.84 -24.84 -0.71
C PRO A 90 1.01 -25.71 0.24
N GLY A 91 0.71 -26.97 -0.14
CA GLY A 91 0.00 -27.91 0.71
C GLY A 91 0.79 -28.30 1.96
N GLU A 92 2.08 -28.60 1.80
CA GLU A 92 2.97 -28.94 2.93
C GLU A 92 3.12 -27.77 3.90
N VAL A 93 3.19 -26.51 3.40
CA VAL A 93 3.20 -25.33 4.26
C VAL A 93 1.91 -25.24 5.05
N GLN A 94 0.76 -25.39 4.41
CA GLN A 94 -0.55 -25.32 5.09
C GLN A 94 -0.68 -26.39 6.17
N ASP A 95 -0.26 -27.64 5.88
CA ASP A 95 -0.27 -28.73 6.84
C ASP A 95 0.69 -28.47 8.00
N SER A 96 1.87 -27.93 7.73
CA SER A 96 2.83 -27.54 8.76
C SER A 96 2.29 -26.43 9.67
N ILE A 97 1.71 -25.39 9.13
CA ILE A 97 1.06 -24.32 9.89
C ILE A 97 -0.08 -24.84 10.73
N ARG A 98 -0.93 -25.71 10.16
CA ARG A 98 -2.05 -26.33 10.89
C ARG A 98 -1.56 -27.22 12.03
N LYS A 99 -0.45 -27.93 11.84
CA LYS A 99 0.17 -28.76 12.87
C LYS A 99 0.80 -27.94 13.98
N MET A 100 1.44 -26.81 13.66
CA MET A 100 2.11 -25.95 14.64
C MET A 100 1.13 -25.10 15.44
N TYR A 101 0.13 -24.50 14.79
CA TYR A 101 -0.70 -23.44 15.33
C TYR A 101 -2.20 -23.75 15.33
N GLY A 102 -2.61 -24.91 14.77
CA GLY A 102 -4.01 -25.21 14.55
C GLY A 102 -4.60 -24.43 13.36
N ARG A 103 -5.93 -24.29 13.35
CA ARG A 103 -6.60 -23.51 12.30
C ARG A 103 -6.49 -22.01 12.60
N ILE A 104 -5.87 -21.28 11.72
CA ILE A 104 -5.80 -19.81 11.82
C ILE A 104 -7.22 -19.23 11.76
N ASN A 105 -7.51 -18.32 12.68
CA ASN A 105 -8.79 -17.62 12.76
C ASN A 105 -8.56 -16.10 12.85
N LEU A 106 -8.43 -15.47 11.70
CA LEU A 106 -8.18 -14.04 11.57
C LEU A 106 -9.28 -13.15 12.19
N ARG A 107 -10.48 -13.70 12.45
CA ARG A 107 -11.53 -12.99 13.20
C ARG A 107 -11.16 -12.70 14.67
N LYS A 108 -10.11 -13.34 15.16
CA LYS A 108 -9.56 -13.10 16.51
C LYS A 108 -8.43 -12.08 16.53
N SER A 109 -8.05 -11.54 15.37
CA SER A 109 -7.03 -10.50 15.28
C SER A 109 -7.50 -9.23 15.97
N THR A 110 -6.55 -8.49 16.50
CA THR A 110 -6.78 -7.14 17.03
C THR A 110 -6.75 -6.16 15.87
N VAL A 111 -7.71 -5.25 15.82
CA VAL A 111 -7.71 -4.13 14.89
C VAL A 111 -7.11 -2.93 15.62
N LYS A 112 -6.05 -2.36 15.08
CA LYS A 112 -5.38 -1.18 15.62
C LYS A 112 -5.54 -0.01 14.65
N PRO A 113 -6.28 1.04 15.03
CA PRO A 113 -6.43 2.23 14.19
C PRO A 113 -5.11 2.97 13.99
N ASP A 114 -4.88 3.51 12.79
CA ASP A 114 -3.69 4.32 12.51
C ASP A 114 -3.72 5.68 13.22
N LEU A 115 -4.86 6.10 13.75
CA LEU A 115 -4.98 7.23 14.67
C LEU A 115 -4.09 7.11 15.91
N GLU A 116 -3.68 5.89 16.28
CA GLU A 116 -2.79 5.62 17.42
C GLU A 116 -1.29 5.67 17.05
N LEU A 117 -0.95 6.00 15.79
CA LEU A 117 0.44 6.04 15.36
C LEU A 117 1.25 7.10 16.12
N PRO A 118 2.48 6.75 16.54
CA PRO A 118 3.37 7.72 17.17
C PRO A 118 3.88 8.73 16.13
N ALA A 119 4.01 9.98 16.54
CA ALA A 119 4.55 11.05 15.69
C ALA A 119 5.90 10.69 15.04
N GLY A 120 6.78 10.03 15.79
CA GLY A 120 8.10 9.61 15.30
C GLY A 120 8.05 8.68 14.09
N PHE A 121 7.02 7.81 14.00
CA PHE A 121 6.84 6.93 12.85
C PHE A 121 6.52 7.71 11.57
N LEU A 122 5.60 8.67 11.66
CA LEU A 122 5.25 9.53 10.52
C LEU A 122 6.41 10.44 10.11
N ILE A 123 7.13 10.99 11.09
CA ILE A 123 8.31 11.83 10.84
C ILE A 123 9.37 11.02 10.08
N ASP A 124 9.73 9.83 10.54
CA ASP A 124 10.69 8.97 9.87
C ASP A 124 10.26 8.65 8.43
N ASN A 125 8.99 8.28 8.25
CA ASN A 125 8.44 8.02 6.92
C ASN A 125 8.53 9.24 5.98
N ILE A 126 8.18 10.44 6.47
CA ILE A 126 8.24 11.69 5.68
C ILE A 126 9.68 11.99 5.29
N GLU A 127 10.63 11.92 6.24
CA GLU A 127 12.03 12.20 5.98
C GLU A 127 12.60 11.25 4.91
N TRP A 128 12.33 9.96 4.99
CA TRP A 128 12.75 8.98 3.99
C TRP A 128 12.09 9.21 2.62
N ALA A 129 10.80 9.52 2.59
CA ALA A 129 10.09 9.78 1.34
C ALA A 129 10.65 11.03 0.63
N PHE A 130 10.87 12.12 1.38
CA PHE A 130 11.47 13.34 0.83
C PHE A 130 12.92 13.16 0.42
N LYS A 131 13.70 12.37 1.17
CA LYS A 131 15.07 12.03 0.81
C LYS A 131 15.11 11.44 -0.60
N VAL A 132 14.35 10.38 -0.84
CA VAL A 132 14.38 9.71 -2.17
C VAL A 132 13.77 10.58 -3.27
N TRP A 133 12.74 11.37 -2.98
CA TRP A 133 12.15 12.28 -3.96
C TRP A 133 13.11 13.39 -4.37
N ASN A 134 13.89 13.94 -3.42
CA ASN A 134 14.81 15.05 -3.70
C ASN A 134 16.17 14.59 -4.24
N GLU A 135 16.69 13.45 -3.76
CA GLU A 135 18.05 13.00 -4.09
C GLU A 135 18.12 12.15 -5.35
N GLN A 136 17.03 11.45 -5.71
CA GLN A 136 17.03 10.61 -6.89
C GLN A 136 16.84 11.44 -8.17
N PRO A 137 17.59 11.14 -9.25
CA PRO A 137 17.51 11.93 -10.51
C PRO A 137 16.11 12.01 -11.10
N TRP A 138 15.30 10.96 -10.98
CA TRP A 138 13.93 10.88 -11.51
C TRP A 138 12.90 11.61 -10.65
N GLY A 139 13.20 11.89 -9.38
CA GLY A 139 12.27 12.56 -8.47
C GLY A 139 11.83 13.95 -8.93
N LYS A 140 12.68 14.66 -9.70
CA LYS A 140 12.36 15.98 -10.25
C LYS A 140 11.17 15.97 -11.21
N ASN A 141 10.85 14.82 -11.79
CA ASN A 141 9.77 14.65 -12.76
C ASN A 141 8.52 14.01 -12.12
N VAL A 142 8.51 13.85 -10.80
CA VAL A 142 7.33 13.39 -10.06
C VAL A 142 6.65 14.60 -9.43
N SER A 143 5.39 14.82 -9.79
CA SER A 143 4.60 15.92 -9.21
C SER A 143 4.42 15.72 -7.69
N PHE A 144 4.15 16.80 -6.95
CA PHE A 144 3.87 16.69 -5.52
C PHE A 144 2.61 15.87 -5.24
N ALA A 145 1.61 15.93 -6.10
CA ALA A 145 0.40 15.12 -5.98
C ALA A 145 0.70 13.62 -6.14
N ASP A 146 1.47 13.25 -7.18
CA ASP A 146 1.88 11.86 -7.39
C ASP A 146 2.83 11.36 -6.30
N PHE A 147 3.69 12.25 -5.78
CA PHE A 147 4.52 11.95 -4.62
C PHE A 147 3.67 11.60 -3.41
N CYS A 148 2.65 12.40 -3.09
CA CYS A 148 1.76 12.15 -1.96
C CYS A 148 0.99 10.83 -2.11
N GLU A 149 0.52 10.51 -3.31
CA GLU A 149 -0.28 9.29 -3.53
C GLU A 149 0.57 8.02 -3.64
N TYR A 150 1.75 8.07 -4.27
CA TYR A 150 2.45 6.87 -4.70
C TYR A 150 3.86 6.69 -4.15
N ILE A 151 4.43 7.69 -3.47
CA ILE A 151 5.77 7.60 -2.84
C ILE A 151 5.70 7.81 -1.33
N LEU A 152 4.99 8.83 -0.89
CA LEU A 152 4.89 9.22 0.52
C LEU A 152 4.21 8.18 1.43
N PRO A 153 3.20 7.39 1.00
CA PRO A 153 2.47 6.50 1.87
C PRO A 153 3.37 5.51 2.62
N TYR A 154 3.08 5.33 3.91
CA TYR A 154 3.83 4.47 4.82
C TYR A 154 3.34 3.01 4.79
N ARG A 155 2.18 2.78 4.21
CA ARG A 155 1.49 1.48 4.09
C ARG A 155 0.81 1.33 2.74
N ILE A 156 0.24 0.15 2.51
CA ILE A 156 -0.58 -0.16 1.33
C ILE A 156 -2.05 -0.23 1.72
N GLU A 157 -2.44 -1.07 2.69
CA GLU A 157 -3.82 -1.27 3.14
C GLU A 157 -3.93 -1.50 4.65
N ASP A 158 -3.95 -2.76 5.09
CA ASP A 158 -4.29 -3.19 6.45
C ASP A 158 -3.19 -4.06 7.11
N GLU A 159 -2.01 -4.04 6.53
CA GLU A 159 -0.85 -4.78 7.02
C GLU A 159 -0.36 -4.29 8.39
N PRO A 160 0.26 -5.17 9.20
CA PRO A 160 0.99 -4.74 10.38
C PRO A 160 2.08 -3.74 10.05
N LEU A 161 2.12 -2.60 10.75
CA LEU A 161 3.06 -1.53 10.47
C LEU A 161 4.42 -1.77 11.10
N LYS A 162 5.46 -1.49 10.32
CA LYS A 162 6.86 -1.44 10.78
C LYS A 162 7.66 -0.47 9.90
N PRO A 163 8.75 0.11 10.41
CA PRO A 163 9.70 0.86 9.58
C PRO A 163 10.29 -0.04 8.51
N TRP A 164 10.27 0.40 7.25
CA TRP A 164 10.70 -0.44 6.13
C TRP A 164 11.59 0.29 5.12
N ARG A 165 11.46 1.63 5.00
CA ARG A 165 12.06 2.39 3.92
C ARG A 165 13.57 2.27 3.85
N GLU A 166 14.25 2.43 4.98
CA GLU A 166 15.71 2.35 5.04
C GLU A 166 16.22 0.99 4.61
N LYS A 167 15.63 -0.07 5.13
CA LYS A 167 16.02 -1.45 4.81
C LYS A 167 15.87 -1.73 3.31
N VAL A 168 14.71 -1.42 2.76
CA VAL A 168 14.39 -1.66 1.34
C VAL A 168 15.24 -0.76 0.43
N TYR A 169 15.44 0.50 0.80
CA TYR A 169 16.34 1.40 0.08
C TYR A 169 17.76 0.83 0.01
N ASN A 170 18.35 0.42 1.13
CA ASN A 170 19.69 -0.09 1.17
C ASN A 170 19.86 -1.39 0.37
N ALA A 171 18.82 -2.22 0.29
CA ALA A 171 18.85 -3.46 -0.48
C ALA A 171 18.81 -3.23 -2.00
N PHE A 172 18.00 -2.28 -2.48
CA PHE A 172 17.72 -2.13 -3.92
C PHE A 172 18.37 -0.92 -4.58
N ASN A 173 18.71 0.12 -3.82
CA ASN A 173 19.33 1.33 -4.39
C ASN A 173 20.65 1.07 -5.13
N PRO A 174 21.55 0.16 -4.67
CA PRO A 174 22.80 -0.14 -5.38
C PRO A 174 22.60 -0.71 -6.79
N ILE A 175 21.47 -1.33 -7.09
CA ILE A 175 21.14 -1.86 -8.43
C ILE A 175 21.18 -0.74 -9.47
N LEU A 176 20.86 0.48 -9.07
CA LEU A 176 20.75 1.65 -9.95
C LEU A 176 22.06 2.39 -10.15
N ASP A 177 23.14 2.03 -9.45
CA ASP A 177 24.42 2.76 -9.52
C ASP A 177 25.01 2.76 -10.93
N SER A 178 24.85 1.66 -11.67
CA SER A 178 25.36 1.54 -13.03
C SER A 178 24.67 2.46 -14.05
N VAL A 179 23.48 2.94 -13.75
CA VAL A 179 22.66 3.76 -14.67
C VAL A 179 22.51 5.22 -14.25
N ARG A 180 22.99 5.58 -13.03
CA ARG A 180 22.82 6.94 -12.48
C ARG A 180 23.38 8.07 -13.34
N ALA A 181 24.43 7.80 -14.12
CA ALA A 181 25.06 8.78 -14.99
C ALA A 181 24.38 8.93 -16.36
N LEU A 182 23.41 8.09 -16.67
CA LEU A 182 22.71 8.12 -17.95
C LEU A 182 21.65 9.24 -17.98
N PRO A 183 21.47 9.96 -19.11
CA PRO A 183 20.44 10.99 -19.23
C PRO A 183 19.02 10.44 -19.02
N GLU A 184 18.77 9.20 -19.43
CA GLU A 184 17.48 8.51 -19.33
C GLU A 184 17.05 8.26 -17.91
N VAL A 185 17.97 8.31 -16.94
CA VAL A 185 17.68 8.05 -15.51
C VAL A 185 16.70 9.07 -14.91
N GLN A 186 16.47 10.19 -15.57
CA GLN A 186 15.46 11.17 -15.14
C GLN A 186 14.02 10.69 -15.34
N ASP A 187 13.82 9.61 -16.11
CA ASP A 187 12.50 9.03 -16.32
C ASP A 187 12.28 7.86 -15.34
N PRO A 188 11.27 7.95 -14.43
CA PRO A 188 10.93 6.85 -13.53
C PRO A 188 10.68 5.54 -14.28
N LEU A 189 10.12 5.59 -15.48
CA LEU A 189 9.85 4.41 -16.30
C LEU A 189 11.14 3.70 -16.74
N PHE A 190 12.17 4.45 -17.13
CA PHE A 190 13.48 3.88 -17.48
C PHE A 190 14.09 3.15 -16.28
N VAL A 191 14.10 3.80 -15.13
CA VAL A 191 14.65 3.24 -13.88
C VAL A 191 13.88 1.98 -13.45
N SER A 192 12.56 2.01 -13.61
CA SER A 192 11.69 0.88 -13.33
C SER A 192 12.03 -0.35 -14.16
N ARG A 193 12.36 -0.18 -15.45
CA ARG A 193 12.79 -1.29 -16.30
C ARG A 193 14.08 -1.94 -15.81
N VAL A 194 15.05 -1.13 -15.40
CA VAL A 194 16.31 -1.63 -14.84
C VAL A 194 16.08 -2.42 -13.55
N LEU A 195 15.21 -1.93 -12.68
CA LEU A 195 14.84 -2.62 -11.45
C LEU A 195 14.10 -3.93 -11.73
N ILE A 196 13.11 -3.92 -12.63
CA ILE A 196 12.32 -5.11 -12.99
C ILE A 196 13.24 -6.19 -13.56
N ASP A 197 14.17 -5.84 -14.44
CA ASP A 197 15.15 -6.79 -14.98
C ASP A 197 16.00 -7.44 -13.87
N SER A 198 16.29 -6.71 -12.83
CA SER A 198 17.04 -7.23 -11.68
C SER A 198 16.15 -8.05 -10.74
N ILE A 199 14.96 -7.55 -10.43
CA ILE A 199 14.00 -8.22 -9.53
C ILE A 199 13.47 -9.52 -10.16
N SER A 200 13.27 -9.56 -11.48
CA SER A 200 12.81 -10.77 -12.19
C SER A 200 13.75 -11.97 -12.06
N ARG A 201 15.01 -11.74 -11.66
CA ARG A 201 15.99 -12.79 -11.35
C ARG A 201 15.80 -13.37 -9.94
N ILE A 202 15.07 -12.66 -9.09
CA ILE A 202 14.70 -13.16 -7.77
C ILE A 202 13.53 -14.12 -7.94
N LYS A 203 13.69 -15.35 -7.45
CA LYS A 203 12.63 -16.33 -7.55
C LYS A 203 11.46 -15.95 -6.65
N PHE A 204 10.31 -15.70 -7.22
CA PHE A 204 9.07 -15.53 -6.49
C PHE A 204 8.33 -16.86 -6.39
N HIS A 205 7.85 -17.21 -5.19
CA HIS A 205 7.17 -18.47 -4.90
C HIS A 205 5.66 -18.27 -4.90
N PHE A 206 5.02 -18.56 -6.03
CA PHE A 206 3.57 -18.44 -6.16
C PHE A 206 2.84 -19.54 -5.37
N THR A 207 1.87 -19.11 -4.56
CA THR A 207 1.10 -20.02 -3.69
C THR A 207 -0.15 -20.60 -4.35
N GLY A 208 -0.58 -20.04 -5.47
CA GLY A 208 -1.76 -20.46 -6.22
C GLY A 208 -3.10 -20.21 -5.52
N GLN A 209 -3.10 -19.59 -4.33
CA GLN A 209 -4.29 -19.28 -3.56
C GLN A 209 -4.34 -17.78 -3.26
N PHE A 210 -5.52 -17.18 -3.44
CA PHE A 210 -5.75 -15.83 -2.94
C PHE A 210 -5.78 -15.87 -1.41
N GLY A 211 -4.93 -15.07 -0.78
CA GLY A 211 -5.00 -14.84 0.65
C GLY A 211 -6.31 -14.13 1.00
N GLU A 212 -7.10 -14.73 1.89
CA GLU A 212 -8.30 -14.10 2.47
C GLU A 212 -7.97 -13.23 3.69
N GLY A 213 -6.68 -13.10 4.01
CA GLY A 213 -6.19 -12.38 5.17
C GLY A 213 -5.75 -10.95 4.86
N PRO A 214 -5.29 -10.23 5.89
CA PRO A 214 -4.73 -8.90 5.72
C PRO A 214 -3.51 -8.93 4.80
N HIS A 215 -3.12 -7.77 4.30
CA HIS A 215 -1.87 -7.61 3.57
C HIS A 215 -0.68 -8.01 4.44
N ILE A 216 0.36 -8.58 3.83
CA ILE A 216 1.49 -9.13 4.58
C ILE A 216 2.43 -8.03 5.07
N GLY A 217 2.57 -6.98 4.27
CA GLY A 217 3.45 -5.88 4.57
C GLY A 217 4.88 -6.04 4.01
N PRO A 218 5.83 -5.23 4.50
CA PRO A 218 7.14 -5.06 3.89
C PRO A 218 8.04 -6.31 3.97
N ASP A 219 7.71 -7.31 4.79
CA ASP A 219 8.47 -8.57 4.85
C ASP A 219 8.40 -9.37 3.54
N LEU A 220 7.40 -9.09 2.69
CA LEU A 220 7.33 -9.67 1.34
C LEU A 220 8.61 -9.41 0.52
N VAL A 221 9.31 -8.31 0.81
CA VAL A 221 10.57 -7.97 0.15
C VAL A 221 11.69 -9.00 0.46
N ASP A 222 11.59 -9.71 1.57
CA ASP A 222 12.52 -10.79 1.92
C ASP A 222 11.96 -12.17 1.55
N TRP A 223 10.65 -12.35 1.68
CA TRP A 223 10.04 -13.67 1.54
C TRP A 223 9.73 -14.05 0.09
N HIS A 224 9.49 -13.08 -0.78
CA HIS A 224 9.23 -13.28 -2.22
C HIS A 224 8.20 -14.37 -2.49
N SER A 225 7.06 -14.34 -1.80
CA SER A 225 6.04 -15.37 -1.88
C SER A 225 4.62 -14.82 -1.83
N GLY A 226 3.69 -15.53 -2.43
CA GLY A 226 2.28 -15.15 -2.44
C GLY A 226 1.63 -15.37 -3.80
N ASN A 227 0.71 -14.49 -4.14
CA ASN A 227 0.03 -14.44 -5.45
C ASN A 227 0.20 -13.06 -6.09
N CYS A 228 -0.68 -12.69 -7.01
CA CYS A 228 -0.61 -11.40 -7.70
C CYS A 228 -0.72 -10.19 -6.74
N ARG A 229 -1.48 -10.30 -5.61
CA ARG A 229 -1.58 -9.25 -4.60
C ARG A 229 -0.24 -9.05 -3.90
N GLU A 230 0.31 -10.10 -3.34
CA GLU A 230 1.60 -10.04 -2.63
C GLU A 230 2.76 -9.65 -3.55
N THR A 231 2.71 -10.04 -4.83
CA THR A 231 3.69 -9.56 -5.82
C THR A 231 3.56 -8.05 -6.03
N ALA A 232 2.33 -7.55 -6.16
CA ALA A 232 2.09 -6.12 -6.33
C ALA A 232 2.54 -5.34 -5.10
N ASP A 233 2.23 -5.83 -3.90
CA ASP A 233 2.63 -5.20 -2.63
C ASP A 233 4.16 -5.13 -2.49
N MET A 234 4.86 -6.24 -2.75
CA MET A 234 6.31 -6.28 -2.71
C MET A 234 6.94 -5.21 -3.61
N LEU A 235 6.44 -5.09 -4.82
CA LEU A 235 6.95 -4.11 -5.78
C LEU A 235 6.63 -2.68 -5.37
N ILE A 236 5.46 -2.41 -4.78
CA ILE A 236 5.14 -1.09 -4.23
C ILE A 236 6.17 -0.68 -3.18
N TYR A 237 6.52 -1.55 -2.23
CA TYR A 237 7.54 -1.26 -1.22
C TYR A 237 8.89 -0.94 -1.85
N ILE A 238 9.33 -1.73 -2.83
CA ILE A 238 10.62 -1.54 -3.50
C ILE A 238 10.64 -0.20 -4.25
N PHE A 239 9.63 0.07 -5.05
CA PHE A 239 9.59 1.29 -5.87
C PHE A 239 9.41 2.54 -5.02
N ARG A 240 8.54 2.53 -4.02
CA ARG A 240 8.37 3.65 -3.06
C ARG A 240 9.67 3.95 -2.30
N ALA A 241 10.42 2.91 -1.88
CA ALA A 241 11.70 3.08 -1.20
C ALA A 241 12.74 3.79 -2.07
N LEU A 242 12.59 3.70 -3.37
CA LEU A 242 13.51 4.30 -4.35
C LEU A 242 12.97 5.59 -4.97
N GLY A 243 11.83 6.10 -4.51
CA GLY A 243 11.23 7.33 -5.02
C GLY A 243 10.63 7.20 -6.42
N ILE A 244 10.18 6.00 -6.79
CA ILE A 244 9.49 5.73 -8.06
C ILE A 244 7.98 5.65 -7.79
N PRO A 245 7.14 6.45 -8.48
CA PRO A 245 5.70 6.46 -8.27
C PRO A 245 5.07 5.16 -8.80
N CYS A 246 4.76 4.25 -7.87
CA CYS A 246 4.17 2.95 -8.13
C CYS A 246 2.94 2.73 -7.25
N GLY A 247 1.89 2.21 -7.86
CA GLY A 247 0.67 1.83 -7.18
C GLY A 247 0.11 0.51 -7.70
N CYS A 248 -1.11 0.19 -7.27
CA CYS A 248 -1.84 -1.00 -7.64
C CYS A 248 -3.09 -0.65 -8.43
N ASP A 249 -3.29 -1.34 -9.55
CA ASP A 249 -4.58 -1.44 -10.22
C ASP A 249 -5.20 -2.80 -9.89
N TYR A 250 -6.48 -2.80 -9.62
CA TYR A 250 -7.24 -3.96 -9.16
C TYR A 250 -8.46 -4.22 -10.02
N MET A 251 -8.66 -5.47 -10.37
CA MET A 251 -9.83 -5.97 -11.07
C MET A 251 -10.54 -7.00 -10.17
N PRO A 252 -11.70 -6.66 -9.58
CA PRO A 252 -12.39 -7.57 -8.67
C PRO A 252 -12.87 -8.85 -9.33
N LEU A 253 -13.13 -8.80 -10.65
CA LEU A 253 -13.59 -9.94 -11.41
C LEU A 253 -13.02 -9.87 -12.83
N ARG A 254 -12.19 -10.84 -13.18
CA ARG A 254 -11.66 -10.97 -14.55
C ARG A 254 -12.78 -11.28 -15.53
N GLY A 255 -12.69 -10.72 -16.73
CA GLY A 255 -13.67 -11.01 -17.79
C GLY A 255 -13.61 -12.44 -18.32
N ASP A 256 -12.54 -13.17 -18.06
CA ASP A 256 -12.27 -14.54 -18.48
C ASP A 256 -12.35 -15.57 -17.34
N GLY A 257 -12.75 -15.16 -16.13
CA GLY A 257 -12.82 -16.02 -14.95
C GLY A 257 -13.48 -15.36 -13.76
N ASN A 258 -13.65 -16.10 -12.68
CA ASN A 258 -14.30 -15.64 -11.44
C ASN A 258 -13.28 -15.27 -10.35
N VAL A 259 -12.10 -14.79 -10.72
CA VAL A 259 -11.05 -14.44 -9.78
C VAL A 259 -10.66 -12.97 -9.94
N ALA A 260 -10.29 -12.36 -8.84
CA ALA A 260 -9.70 -11.02 -8.82
C ALA A 260 -8.28 -11.05 -9.42
N HIS A 261 -7.80 -9.88 -9.84
CA HIS A 261 -6.42 -9.73 -10.28
C HIS A 261 -5.87 -8.37 -9.83
N PHE A 262 -4.63 -8.38 -9.39
CA PHE A 262 -3.86 -7.22 -8.94
C PHE A 262 -2.63 -7.09 -9.81
N TRP A 263 -2.27 -5.87 -10.18
CA TRP A 263 -1.01 -5.57 -10.86
C TRP A 263 -0.56 -4.15 -10.57
N ASN A 264 0.72 -3.90 -10.78
CA ASN A 264 1.28 -2.57 -10.57
C ASN A 264 1.11 -1.68 -11.79
N PHE A 265 1.01 -0.39 -11.53
CA PHE A 265 1.30 0.63 -12.51
C PHE A 265 2.46 1.51 -12.02
N ILE A 266 3.13 2.13 -12.98
CA ILE A 266 4.22 3.08 -12.76
C ILE A 266 3.91 4.32 -13.56
N LEU A 267 4.19 5.50 -13.00
CA LEU A 267 4.07 6.75 -13.73
C LEU A 267 5.42 7.09 -14.38
N ASP A 268 5.38 7.51 -15.66
CA ASP A 268 6.55 8.05 -16.33
C ASP A 268 6.78 9.54 -15.96
N LYS A 269 7.80 10.15 -16.53
CA LYS A 269 8.15 11.57 -16.31
C LYS A 269 7.06 12.58 -16.72
N ASN A 270 6.03 12.15 -17.45
CA ASN A 270 4.89 12.97 -17.87
C ASN A 270 3.63 12.65 -17.05
N GLY A 271 3.71 11.73 -16.08
CA GLY A 271 2.56 11.23 -15.31
C GLY A 271 1.70 10.23 -16.08
N GLU A 272 2.16 9.70 -17.23
CA GLU A 272 1.46 8.63 -17.94
C GLU A 272 1.65 7.30 -17.24
N SER A 273 0.57 6.52 -17.11
CA SER A 273 0.58 5.23 -16.44
C SER A 273 0.98 4.10 -17.37
N TYR A 274 1.90 3.28 -16.89
CA TYR A 274 2.34 2.04 -17.52
C TYR A 274 2.05 0.87 -16.59
N TYR A 275 1.29 -0.11 -17.07
CA TYR A 275 1.04 -1.33 -16.29
C TYR A 275 2.18 -2.33 -16.47
N MET A 276 2.43 -3.12 -15.46
CA MET A 276 3.46 -4.12 -15.46
C MET A 276 2.85 -5.51 -15.66
N TYR A 277 3.29 -6.18 -16.71
CA TYR A 277 2.96 -7.58 -16.93
C TYR A 277 3.68 -8.51 -15.96
N GLU A 278 3.12 -9.70 -15.76
CA GLU A 278 3.78 -10.79 -15.05
C GLU A 278 5.17 -11.14 -15.63
N THR A 279 5.37 -10.85 -16.91
CA THR A 279 6.66 -11.01 -17.61
C THR A 279 7.66 -9.88 -17.34
N GLY A 280 7.29 -8.89 -16.55
CA GLY A 280 8.12 -7.70 -16.30
C GLY A 280 8.08 -6.63 -17.41
N MET A 281 7.31 -6.82 -18.48
CA MET A 281 7.16 -5.78 -19.51
C MET A 281 6.28 -4.64 -19.01
N LEU A 282 6.69 -3.40 -19.33
CA LEU A 282 5.93 -2.18 -19.06
C LEU A 282 5.29 -1.67 -20.34
N GLU A 283 3.95 -1.60 -20.33
CA GLU A 283 3.15 -1.10 -21.46
C GLU A 283 2.22 0.04 -21.00
N PRO A 284 1.95 1.03 -21.86
CA PRO A 284 0.97 2.06 -21.53
C PRO A 284 -0.38 1.45 -21.17
N VAL A 285 -1.01 1.92 -20.07
CA VAL A 285 -2.31 1.39 -19.59
C VAL A 285 -3.38 1.43 -20.68
N ARG A 286 -3.36 2.46 -21.55
CA ARG A 286 -4.26 2.55 -22.71
C ARG A 286 -4.16 1.39 -23.71
N LYS A 287 -3.06 0.64 -23.69
CA LYS A 287 -2.82 -0.51 -24.56
C LYS A 287 -3.18 -1.85 -23.92
N TYR A 288 -3.77 -1.85 -22.72
CA TYR A 288 -4.23 -3.08 -22.10
C TYR A 288 -5.21 -3.79 -23.02
N TRP A 289 -4.87 -5.00 -23.46
CA TRP A 289 -5.59 -5.79 -24.47
C TRP A 289 -6.25 -7.05 -23.95
N GLY A 290 -6.22 -7.29 -22.63
CA GLY A 290 -6.99 -8.37 -22.00
C GLY A 290 -8.50 -8.11 -22.06
N ILE A 291 -9.30 -9.13 -21.72
CA ILE A 291 -10.76 -8.98 -21.61
C ILE A 291 -11.05 -7.98 -20.50
N LYS A 292 -11.56 -6.80 -20.85
CA LYS A 292 -11.77 -5.68 -19.95
C LYS A 292 -12.95 -5.96 -19.03
N SER A 293 -12.70 -5.87 -17.76
CA SER A 293 -13.67 -5.70 -16.69
C SER A 293 -13.52 -4.30 -16.09
N LYS A 294 -14.24 -3.98 -15.03
CA LYS A 294 -13.97 -2.77 -14.26
C LYS A 294 -12.61 -2.89 -13.58
N ILE A 295 -11.77 -1.87 -13.77
CA ILE A 295 -10.46 -1.72 -13.17
C ILE A 295 -10.54 -0.53 -12.22
N TYR A 296 -10.01 -0.69 -11.03
CA TYR A 296 -9.95 0.34 -10.01
C TYR A 296 -8.50 0.59 -9.68
N ARG A 297 -8.16 1.88 -9.55
CA ARG A 297 -6.84 2.32 -9.12
C ARG A 297 -6.85 2.61 -7.64
N GLN A 298 -5.97 1.95 -6.90
CA GLN A 298 -5.75 2.24 -5.50
C GLN A 298 -5.02 3.57 -5.34
N THR A 299 -5.55 4.43 -4.47
CA THR A 299 -4.92 5.67 -4.01
C THR A 299 -4.71 5.60 -2.51
N PHE A 300 -3.78 6.39 -1.97
CA PHE A 300 -3.65 6.52 -0.51
C PHE A 300 -4.71 7.46 0.04
N SER A 301 -5.03 8.53 -0.68
CA SER A 301 -6.14 9.39 -0.30
C SER A 301 -7.48 8.68 -0.45
N ARG A 302 -8.40 8.99 0.43
CA ARG A 302 -9.76 8.45 0.36
C ARG A 302 -10.47 8.86 -0.93
N ASN A 303 -11.23 7.95 -1.48
CA ASN A 303 -12.12 8.24 -2.60
C ASN A 303 -13.44 8.81 -2.06
N GLU A 304 -13.66 10.12 -2.24
CA GLU A 304 -14.83 10.83 -1.72
C GLU A 304 -16.17 10.31 -2.27
N ASP A 305 -16.19 9.85 -3.52
CA ASP A 305 -17.41 9.32 -4.12
C ASP A 305 -17.77 7.96 -3.52
N VAL A 306 -16.79 7.10 -3.26
CA VAL A 306 -17.00 5.83 -2.54
C VAL A 306 -17.50 6.12 -1.12
N VAL A 307 -16.89 7.07 -0.41
CA VAL A 307 -17.33 7.46 0.94
C VAL A 307 -18.76 7.97 0.94
N LYS A 308 -19.14 8.80 -0.04
CA LYS A 308 -20.54 9.30 -0.19
C LYS A 308 -21.53 8.17 -0.44
N ASP A 309 -21.17 7.21 -1.28
CA ASP A 309 -22.03 6.07 -1.59
C ASP A 309 -22.16 5.12 -0.41
N MET A 310 -21.07 4.86 0.32
CA MET A 310 -21.11 4.10 1.59
C MET A 310 -22.02 4.75 2.65
N ARG A 311 -22.09 6.08 2.70
CA ARG A 311 -22.97 6.81 3.62
C ARG A 311 -24.45 6.69 3.24
N LYS A 312 -24.77 6.58 1.93
CA LYS A 312 -26.14 6.44 1.44
C LYS A 312 -26.69 5.04 1.68
N ASP A 313 -25.90 4.01 1.37
CA ASP A 313 -26.31 2.61 1.49
C ASP A 313 -25.07 1.70 1.62
N ALA A 314 -24.73 1.36 2.85
CA ALA A 314 -23.57 0.50 3.14
C ALA A 314 -23.74 -0.94 2.60
N GLU A 315 -24.98 -1.39 2.32
CA GLU A 315 -25.22 -2.73 1.76
C GLU A 315 -25.15 -2.75 0.23
N ALA A 316 -25.42 -1.61 -0.43
CA ALA A 316 -25.33 -1.49 -1.87
C ALA A 316 -23.90 -1.43 -2.40
N VAL A 317 -22.93 -1.13 -1.55
CA VAL A 317 -21.51 -1.08 -1.94
C VAL A 317 -20.94 -2.49 -1.93
N TYR A 318 -20.40 -2.90 -3.08
CA TYR A 318 -19.71 -4.19 -3.22
C TYR A 318 -18.64 -4.34 -2.13
N PRO A 319 -18.44 -5.52 -1.50
CA PRO A 319 -17.49 -5.68 -0.40
C PRO A 319 -16.07 -5.17 -0.70
N SER A 320 -15.60 -5.34 -1.94
CA SER A 320 -14.30 -4.82 -2.40
C SER A 320 -14.22 -3.29 -2.51
N PHE A 321 -15.35 -2.58 -2.45
CA PHE A 321 -15.42 -1.11 -2.45
C PHE A 321 -15.75 -0.52 -1.09
N ARG A 322 -15.83 -1.34 -0.07
CA ARG A 322 -16.00 -0.85 1.30
C ARG A 322 -14.74 -0.19 1.85
N PHE A 323 -13.64 -0.33 1.12
CA PHE A 323 -12.40 0.38 1.42
C PHE A 323 -12.38 1.71 0.67
N PRO A 324 -12.27 2.85 1.35
CA PRO A 324 -12.39 4.17 0.73
C PRO A 324 -11.22 4.55 -0.19
N HIS A 325 -10.33 3.62 -0.50
CA HIS A 325 -9.10 3.82 -1.26
C HIS A 325 -9.12 3.22 -2.69
N PHE A 326 -10.28 2.74 -3.15
CA PHE A 326 -10.45 2.23 -4.52
C PHE A 326 -11.39 3.09 -5.35
#